data_70ef34dde44324f6e5575cc47dd571a0
#
_entry.id   70ef34dde44324f6e5575cc47dd571a0
#
_cell.length_a   1.000
_cell.length_b   1.000
_cell.length_c   1.000
_cell.angle_alpha   90.00
_cell.angle_beta   90.00
_cell.angle_gamma   90.00
#
_symmetry.space_group_name_H-M   'P 1'
#
loop_
_entity.id
_entity.type
_entity.pdbx_description
1 polymer ?
#
loop_
_entity_poly.entity_id
_entity_poly.type
_entity_poly.pdbx_seq_one_letter_code
_entity_poly.pdbx_strand_id
1 'polypeptide(L)'
;VLSTSPPPRDSPQSAPGSSASSPAGSGSGLPGRSELDHDFTDALAHLARIRTRRKLERDRVYRRIRPQLERVLRGFEWDLMPTLGTSLEPRRPGVVRAVAWNVERGKRFAALQHALVHDPELREADLLLLTEVDIGMGRSQNINVPRELAAALGMGYVFANYHIVLAEGDRGERGHGVPNTKALHGCVLLTRFPVLRFEAVELRERKDKFHATEKRMGNKRALLCEVLLPDGPLSIALVHLDPFTGPRHRAKQLRQVIKRLRAFGGARMLLGGDLNTNTYDLGSGQGLVVNLFYKFMRFGFNGTIEHYMKPEQVVERKVFAALRVGGLAIAGYNDFARGTIYYDVYAPEMARKVLDYLPQPVCSWLMRWLERRLAPWDGRVPLRVDWFAGAGLRPSRPQVIERPTVEGRVISDHNPILVDLALAPSVPKDMRSIDPDAG
;
A
#
# COMPACT_ATOMS: atom_id res chain seq x y z
N VAL A 1 38.70 -64.13 5.15
CA VAL A 1 38.34 -63.12 6.12
C VAL A 1 37.10 -62.39 5.60
N LEU A 2 35.98 -62.63 6.25
CA LEU A 2 34.61 -62.37 5.81
C LEU A 2 34.28 -60.87 5.83
N SER A 3 33.81 -60.39 4.68
CA SER A 3 33.15 -59.11 4.44
C SER A 3 31.67 -59.23 4.85
N THR A 4 31.20 -58.42 5.80
CA THR A 4 29.76 -58.29 6.05
C THR A 4 29.32 -56.87 5.70
N SER A 5 28.51 -56.79 4.63
CA SER A 5 27.83 -55.58 4.21
C SER A 5 26.67 -55.24 5.19
N PRO A 6 26.40 -54.00 5.50
CA PRO A 6 25.23 -53.61 6.31
C PRO A 6 23.95 -53.62 5.46
N PRO A 7 22.77 -53.80 6.06
CA PRO A 7 21.48 -53.85 5.36
C PRO A 7 21.06 -52.46 4.81
N PRO A 8 20.15 -52.43 3.82
CA PRO A 8 19.72 -51.20 3.19
C PRO A 8 18.88 -50.35 4.16
N ARG A 9 19.10 -49.02 4.18
CA ARG A 9 18.32 -48.07 4.91
C ARG A 9 16.98 -47.86 4.21
N ASP A 10 15.93 -48.04 4.95
CA ASP A 10 14.56 -47.71 4.55
C ASP A 10 14.44 -46.24 4.14
N SER A 11 13.87 -46.01 2.97
CA SER A 11 13.51 -44.68 2.47
C SER A 11 12.41 -44.09 3.35
N PRO A 12 12.47 -42.82 3.74
CA PRO A 12 11.40 -42.18 4.47
C PRO A 12 10.16 -42.05 3.58
N GLN A 13 9.04 -42.62 4.05
CA GLN A 13 7.73 -42.46 3.47
C GLN A 13 7.39 -40.99 3.34
N SER A 14 6.98 -40.57 2.15
CA SER A 14 6.45 -39.27 1.85
C SER A 14 5.27 -38.94 2.76
N ALA A 15 5.41 -37.90 3.54
CA ALA A 15 4.32 -37.32 4.32
C ALA A 15 3.18 -36.87 3.38
N PRO A 16 1.91 -37.04 3.78
CA PRO A 16 0.76 -36.66 2.97
C PRO A 16 0.80 -35.15 2.73
N GLY A 17 0.62 -34.76 1.46
CA GLY A 17 0.62 -33.39 1.01
C GLY A 17 -0.33 -32.53 1.86
N SER A 18 0.20 -31.43 2.37
CA SER A 18 -0.60 -30.36 2.93
C SER A 18 -1.55 -29.86 1.85
N SER A 19 -2.81 -30.21 1.98
CA SER A 19 -3.90 -29.61 1.24
C SER A 19 -3.79 -28.08 1.42
N ALA A 20 -3.41 -27.39 0.36
CA ALA A 20 -3.48 -25.94 0.29
C ALA A 20 -4.95 -25.57 0.51
N SER A 21 -5.26 -25.08 1.71
CA SER A 21 -6.54 -24.46 2.00
C SER A 21 -6.76 -23.35 0.99
N SER A 22 -7.82 -23.46 0.20
CA SER A 22 -8.30 -22.41 -0.70
C SER A 22 -8.33 -21.07 0.04
N PRO A 23 -7.85 -19.96 -0.57
CA PRO A 23 -7.93 -18.65 0.06
C PRO A 23 -9.41 -18.30 0.26
N ALA A 24 -9.78 -18.05 1.50
CA ALA A 24 -11.08 -17.52 1.84
C ALA A 24 -11.28 -16.20 1.08
N GLY A 25 -12.23 -16.17 0.14
CA GLY A 25 -12.63 -14.96 -0.58
C GLY A 25 -12.19 -14.86 -2.04
N SER A 26 -12.45 -15.89 -2.86
CA SER A 26 -12.53 -15.67 -4.31
C SER A 26 -14.01 -15.50 -4.65
N GLY A 27 -14.41 -14.26 -4.93
CA GLY A 27 -15.83 -13.99 -5.14
C GLY A 27 -16.25 -14.09 -6.61
N SER A 28 -16.76 -15.26 -6.98
CA SER A 28 -17.83 -15.33 -7.98
C SER A 28 -19.14 -15.46 -7.20
N GLY A 29 -19.95 -14.38 -7.21
CA GLY A 29 -21.20 -14.33 -6.43
C GLY A 29 -21.10 -13.63 -5.07
N LEU A 30 -20.24 -12.60 -4.94
CA LEU A 30 -20.13 -11.78 -3.73
C LEU A 30 -21.45 -11.05 -3.43
N PRO A 31 -21.95 -11.08 -2.18
CA PRO A 31 -23.00 -10.14 -1.77
C PRO A 31 -22.49 -8.71 -1.96
N GLY A 32 -23.37 -7.78 -2.33
CA GLY A 32 -23.00 -6.40 -2.64
C GLY A 32 -22.28 -5.64 -1.52
N ARG A 33 -22.38 -6.13 -0.24
CA ARG A 33 -21.77 -5.52 0.94
C ARG A 33 -21.35 -6.56 1.97
N SER A 34 -20.24 -6.31 2.64
CA SER A 34 -19.81 -7.05 3.84
C SER A 34 -18.98 -6.15 4.76
N GLU A 35 -19.26 -6.21 6.05
CA GLU A 35 -18.50 -5.53 7.09
C GLU A 35 -17.45 -6.44 7.70
N LEU A 36 -16.29 -5.87 8.02
CA LEU A 36 -15.26 -6.57 8.77
C LEU A 36 -15.34 -6.17 10.24
N ASP A 37 -15.99 -7.02 11.02
CA ASP A 37 -16.23 -6.77 12.43
C ASP A 37 -15.64 -7.85 13.35
N HIS A 38 -15.48 -7.49 14.64
CA HIS A 38 -15.01 -8.37 15.70
C HIS A 38 -15.43 -7.85 17.09
N ASP A 39 -15.47 -8.76 18.06
CA ASP A 39 -15.88 -8.52 19.45
C ASP A 39 -14.71 -8.60 20.46
N PHE A 40 -13.45 -8.65 20.00
CA PHE A 40 -12.29 -8.79 20.87
C PHE A 40 -11.58 -7.46 21.18
N THR A 41 -12.24 -6.31 21.03
CA THR A 41 -11.64 -4.98 21.30
C THR A 41 -11.07 -4.89 22.71
N ASP A 42 -11.79 -5.36 23.73
CA ASP A 42 -11.33 -5.36 25.12
C ASP A 42 -10.07 -6.21 25.34
N ALA A 43 -9.90 -7.25 24.54
CA ALA A 43 -8.70 -8.08 24.60
C ALA A 43 -7.45 -7.36 24.07
N LEU A 44 -7.59 -6.37 23.18
CA LEU A 44 -6.45 -5.67 22.56
C LEU A 44 -5.57 -4.97 23.61
N ALA A 45 -6.18 -4.32 24.61
CA ALA A 45 -5.45 -3.66 25.70
C ALA A 45 -4.64 -4.67 26.54
N HIS A 46 -5.19 -5.87 26.76
CA HIS A 46 -4.46 -6.96 27.43
C HIS A 46 -3.28 -7.43 26.57
N LEU A 47 -3.51 -7.71 25.28
CA LEU A 47 -2.46 -8.15 24.35
C LEU A 47 -1.36 -7.10 24.15
N ALA A 48 -1.69 -5.82 24.23
CA ALA A 48 -0.73 -4.71 24.15
C ALA A 48 0.35 -4.80 25.24
N ARG A 49 0.00 -5.30 26.43
CA ARG A 49 0.92 -5.42 27.59
C ARG A 49 1.88 -6.60 27.48
N ILE A 50 1.59 -7.57 26.62
CA ILE A 50 2.44 -8.77 26.45
C ILE A 50 3.70 -8.40 25.69
N ARG A 51 4.87 -8.64 26.30
CA ARG A 51 6.16 -8.16 25.75
C ARG A 51 6.78 -9.06 24.68
N THR A 52 6.45 -10.35 24.62
CA THR A 52 7.11 -11.30 23.70
C THR A 52 6.12 -12.21 23.00
N ARG A 53 6.43 -12.63 21.77
CA ARG A 53 5.64 -13.61 21.02
C ARG A 53 5.42 -14.92 21.78
N ARG A 54 6.47 -15.42 22.43
CA ARG A 54 6.38 -16.66 23.23
C ARG A 54 5.35 -16.55 24.37
N LYS A 55 5.28 -15.36 25.05
CA LYS A 55 4.25 -15.12 26.07
C LYS A 55 2.88 -14.98 25.45
N LEU A 56 2.77 -14.32 24.28
CA LEU A 56 1.53 -14.17 23.55
C LEU A 56 0.92 -15.54 23.18
N GLU A 57 1.72 -16.44 22.60
CA GLU A 57 1.26 -17.77 22.19
C GLU A 57 0.79 -18.65 23.36
N ARG A 58 1.27 -18.37 24.57
CA ARG A 58 0.85 -19.06 25.80
C ARG A 58 -0.31 -18.39 26.53
N ASP A 59 -0.64 -17.15 26.15
CA ASP A 59 -1.68 -16.37 26.79
C ASP A 59 -3.07 -16.97 26.51
N ARG A 60 -3.89 -17.09 27.57
CA ARG A 60 -5.23 -17.70 27.47
C ARG A 60 -6.19 -16.83 26.65
N VAL A 61 -6.11 -15.50 26.80
CA VAL A 61 -6.99 -14.57 26.06
C VAL A 61 -6.65 -14.65 24.59
N TYR A 62 -5.36 -14.57 24.24
CA TYR A 62 -4.90 -14.70 22.85
C TYR A 62 -5.36 -16.01 22.21
N ARG A 63 -5.16 -17.15 22.88
CA ARG A 63 -5.58 -18.46 22.35
C ARG A 63 -7.08 -18.55 22.09
N ARG A 64 -7.89 -17.94 22.95
CA ARG A 64 -9.34 -17.91 22.80
C ARG A 64 -9.77 -17.10 21.57
N ILE A 65 -9.18 -15.93 21.34
CA ILE A 65 -9.58 -15.02 20.24
C ILE A 65 -8.82 -15.29 18.92
N ARG A 66 -7.78 -16.12 18.96
CA ARG A 66 -6.88 -16.35 17.82
C ARG A 66 -7.61 -16.73 16.52
N PRO A 67 -8.60 -17.63 16.49
CA PRO A 67 -9.32 -17.96 15.25
C PRO A 67 -10.01 -16.74 14.63
N GLN A 68 -10.67 -15.92 15.45
CA GLN A 68 -11.35 -14.72 14.99
C GLN A 68 -10.31 -13.65 14.55
N LEU A 69 -9.22 -13.48 15.32
CA LEU A 69 -8.14 -12.56 15.01
C LEU A 69 -7.47 -12.91 13.67
N GLU A 70 -7.20 -14.19 13.39
CA GLU A 70 -6.65 -14.64 12.11
C GLU A 70 -7.63 -14.41 10.95
N ARG A 71 -8.94 -14.61 11.18
CA ARG A 71 -9.99 -14.27 10.21
C ARG A 71 -9.99 -12.77 9.88
N VAL A 72 -9.94 -11.93 10.91
CA VAL A 72 -9.93 -10.46 10.74
C VAL A 72 -8.65 -9.98 10.07
N LEU A 73 -7.48 -10.53 10.41
CA LEU A 73 -6.21 -10.21 9.76
C LEU A 73 -6.20 -10.52 8.27
N ARG A 74 -6.95 -11.54 7.84
CA ARG A 74 -7.09 -11.92 6.43
C ARG A 74 -8.37 -11.40 5.80
N GLY A 75 -9.16 -10.63 6.56
CA GLY A 75 -10.47 -10.17 6.18
C GLY A 75 -10.45 -9.04 5.16
N PHE A 76 -11.65 -8.83 4.61
CA PHE A 76 -11.98 -7.72 3.74
C PHE A 76 -13.26 -7.07 4.26
N GLU A 77 -13.37 -5.76 4.04
CA GLU A 77 -14.62 -5.04 4.11
C GLU A 77 -14.91 -4.46 2.73
N TRP A 78 -16.16 -4.53 2.27
CA TRP A 78 -16.53 -3.96 0.97
C TRP A 78 -17.99 -3.52 0.95
N ASP A 79 -18.25 -2.54 0.12
CA ASP A 79 -19.59 -2.15 -0.31
C ASP A 79 -19.52 -1.82 -1.81
N LEU A 80 -20.15 -2.66 -2.62
CA LEU A 80 -20.17 -2.53 -4.08
C LEU A 80 -21.55 -2.05 -4.59
N MET A 81 -22.51 -1.84 -3.68
CA MET A 81 -23.86 -1.38 -4.03
C MET A 81 -23.86 -0.09 -4.86
N PRO A 82 -23.00 0.92 -4.58
CA PRO A 82 -22.96 2.13 -5.36
C PRO A 82 -22.57 1.93 -6.83
N THR A 83 -21.93 0.80 -7.17
CA THR A 83 -21.50 0.49 -8.56
C THR A 83 -22.47 -0.42 -9.31
N LEU A 84 -23.50 -0.95 -8.63
CA LEU A 84 -24.49 -1.82 -9.26
C LEU A 84 -25.54 -0.99 -10.00
N GLY A 85 -25.71 -1.27 -11.31
CA GLY A 85 -26.70 -0.59 -12.13
C GLY A 85 -26.34 0.86 -12.51
N THR A 86 -25.12 1.33 -12.19
CA THR A 86 -24.63 2.64 -12.62
C THR A 86 -24.11 2.60 -14.05
N SER A 87 -24.08 3.78 -14.70
CA SER A 87 -23.40 3.95 -15.98
C SER A 87 -21.91 3.60 -15.82
N LEU A 88 -21.36 2.87 -16.79
CA LEU A 88 -19.91 2.60 -16.86
C LEU A 88 -19.12 3.82 -17.36
N GLU A 89 -19.76 4.97 -17.58
CA GLU A 89 -19.09 6.16 -18.08
C GLU A 89 -18.12 6.74 -17.01
N PRO A 90 -16.86 6.98 -17.37
CA PRO A 90 -15.92 7.67 -16.51
C PRO A 90 -16.33 9.14 -16.33
N ARG A 91 -15.82 9.81 -15.29
CA ARG A 91 -16.06 11.26 -15.05
C ARG A 91 -15.62 12.11 -16.24
N ARG A 92 -14.57 11.69 -16.92
CA ARG A 92 -14.04 12.34 -18.12
C ARG A 92 -14.25 11.45 -19.34
N PRO A 93 -14.97 11.91 -20.36
CA PRO A 93 -15.27 11.08 -21.53
C PRO A 93 -14.02 10.43 -22.15
N GLY A 94 -14.07 9.12 -22.36
CA GLY A 94 -12.99 8.34 -22.98
C GLY A 94 -11.73 8.12 -22.15
N VAL A 95 -11.72 8.55 -20.86
CA VAL A 95 -10.54 8.48 -20.00
C VAL A 95 -10.91 8.03 -18.59
N VAL A 96 -10.25 7.02 -18.09
CA VAL A 96 -10.35 6.58 -16.68
C VAL A 96 -9.19 7.18 -15.91
N ARG A 97 -9.48 7.98 -14.89
CA ARG A 97 -8.45 8.55 -14.01
C ARG A 97 -8.20 7.66 -12.81
N ALA A 98 -6.95 7.20 -12.67
CA ALA A 98 -6.48 6.51 -11.49
C ALA A 98 -5.61 7.43 -10.62
N VAL A 99 -5.87 7.41 -9.31
CA VAL A 99 -5.10 8.12 -8.29
C VAL A 99 -4.56 7.10 -7.28
N ALA A 100 -3.27 7.16 -6.95
CA ALA A 100 -2.70 6.40 -5.83
C ALA A 100 -2.18 7.37 -4.77
N TRP A 101 -2.48 7.08 -3.49
CA TRP A 101 -2.11 7.95 -2.39
C TRP A 101 -1.93 7.17 -1.08
N ASN A 102 -0.81 7.35 -0.41
CA ASN A 102 -0.65 7.00 0.99
C ASN A 102 -1.27 8.13 1.82
N VAL A 103 -2.37 7.86 2.51
CA VAL A 103 -3.19 8.88 3.20
C VAL A 103 -2.84 9.06 4.67
N GLU A 104 -1.65 8.60 5.07
CA GLU A 104 -1.17 8.73 6.45
C GLU A 104 -2.24 8.32 7.47
N ARG A 105 -2.84 7.13 7.27
CA ARG A 105 -3.85 6.50 8.16
C ARG A 105 -5.23 7.19 8.14
N GLY A 106 -5.42 8.22 7.31
CA GLY A 106 -6.63 9.04 7.33
C GLY A 106 -6.77 9.91 8.57
N LYS A 107 -5.67 10.25 9.25
CA LYS A 107 -5.66 11.07 10.48
C LYS A 107 -6.33 12.43 10.30
N ARG A 108 -6.17 13.03 9.13
CA ARG A 108 -6.80 14.32 8.77
C ARG A 108 -8.00 14.06 7.86
N PHE A 109 -8.94 13.25 8.35
CA PHE A 109 -10.05 12.74 7.55
C PHE A 109 -10.86 13.84 6.86
N ALA A 110 -11.28 14.87 7.58
CA ALA A 110 -12.07 15.97 7.01
C ALA A 110 -11.33 16.68 5.87
N ALA A 111 -10.02 16.93 6.04
CA ALA A 111 -9.20 17.53 4.99
C ALA A 111 -8.98 16.60 3.80
N LEU A 112 -8.78 15.29 4.04
CA LEU A 112 -8.68 14.27 3.00
C LEU A 112 -9.97 14.19 2.18
N GLN A 113 -11.12 14.11 2.84
CA GLN A 113 -12.43 14.09 2.20
C GLN A 113 -12.66 15.37 1.38
N HIS A 114 -12.39 16.54 1.98
CA HIS A 114 -12.53 17.82 1.30
C HIS A 114 -11.67 17.89 0.03
N ALA A 115 -10.42 17.46 0.07
CA ALA A 115 -9.55 17.44 -1.10
C ALA A 115 -10.09 16.51 -2.19
N LEU A 116 -10.49 15.28 -1.84
CA LEU A 116 -11.02 14.32 -2.82
C LEU A 116 -12.33 14.77 -3.47
N VAL A 117 -13.12 15.62 -2.79
CA VAL A 117 -14.38 16.16 -3.30
C VAL A 117 -14.20 17.45 -4.10
N HIS A 118 -13.26 18.32 -3.71
CA HIS A 118 -13.19 19.69 -4.22
C HIS A 118 -11.94 20.01 -5.05
N ASP A 119 -10.82 19.29 -4.85
CA ASP A 119 -9.63 19.53 -5.68
C ASP A 119 -9.93 19.23 -7.15
N PRO A 120 -9.59 20.13 -8.10
CA PRO A 120 -9.95 19.99 -9.51
C PRO A 120 -9.46 18.69 -10.18
N GLU A 121 -8.32 18.18 -9.74
CA GLU A 121 -7.74 16.95 -10.30
C GLU A 121 -8.20 15.70 -9.55
N LEU A 122 -8.27 15.75 -8.22
CA LEU A 122 -8.64 14.60 -7.39
C LEU A 122 -10.12 14.24 -7.49
N ARG A 123 -11.02 15.22 -7.59
CA ARG A 123 -12.46 14.97 -7.73
C ARG A 123 -12.83 14.21 -9.01
N GLU A 124 -11.96 14.28 -10.03
CA GLU A 124 -12.15 13.59 -11.30
C GLU A 124 -11.68 12.12 -11.28
N ALA A 125 -11.25 11.62 -10.13
CA ALA A 125 -10.80 10.24 -9.99
C ALA A 125 -11.95 9.25 -10.17
N ASP A 126 -11.70 8.21 -10.97
CA ASP A 126 -12.60 7.07 -11.15
C ASP A 126 -12.12 5.86 -10.33
N LEU A 127 -10.81 5.78 -10.08
CA LEU A 127 -10.14 4.74 -9.31
C LEU A 127 -9.22 5.41 -8.27
N LEU A 128 -9.43 5.11 -6.98
CA LEU A 128 -8.57 5.57 -5.88
C LEU A 128 -7.90 4.37 -5.20
N LEU A 129 -6.58 4.33 -5.28
CA LEU A 129 -5.73 3.30 -4.67
C LEU A 129 -5.09 3.87 -3.40
N LEU A 130 -5.74 3.70 -2.25
CA LEU A 130 -5.29 4.32 -1.01
C LEU A 130 -4.57 3.32 -0.11
N THR A 131 -3.38 3.68 0.36
CA THR A 131 -2.61 2.91 1.35
C THR A 131 -2.60 3.63 2.69
N GLU A 132 -2.29 2.90 3.76
CA GLU A 132 -2.38 3.38 5.15
C GLU A 132 -3.77 3.92 5.48
N VAL A 133 -4.76 3.06 5.49
CA VAL A 133 -6.15 3.41 5.78
C VAL A 133 -6.61 2.71 7.05
N ASP A 134 -7.22 3.45 7.97
CA ASP A 134 -7.69 2.96 9.26
C ASP A 134 -9.21 2.70 9.28
N ILE A 135 -9.62 1.73 10.09
CA ILE A 135 -11.01 1.53 10.50
C ILE A 135 -11.03 1.41 12.03
N GLY A 136 -11.73 2.33 12.71
CA GLY A 136 -11.91 2.30 14.15
C GLY A 136 -10.60 2.44 14.93
N MET A 137 -9.73 3.36 14.51
CA MET A 137 -8.53 3.77 15.22
C MET A 137 -8.74 5.13 15.89
N GLY A 138 -8.37 5.26 17.16
CA GLY A 138 -8.50 6.51 17.92
C GLY A 138 -7.81 7.70 17.24
N ARG A 139 -6.63 7.49 16.65
CA ARG A 139 -5.87 8.51 15.91
C ARG A 139 -6.57 9.05 14.66
N SER A 140 -7.51 8.31 14.10
CA SER A 140 -8.40 8.71 13.01
C SER A 140 -9.85 8.86 13.49
N GLN A 141 -10.06 9.23 14.75
CA GLN A 141 -11.35 9.50 15.39
C GLN A 141 -12.34 8.32 15.36
N ASN A 142 -11.81 7.11 15.31
CA ASN A 142 -12.58 5.87 15.17
C ASN A 142 -13.49 5.81 13.93
N ILE A 143 -13.19 6.62 12.92
CA ILE A 143 -13.92 6.65 11.65
C ILE A 143 -13.62 5.35 10.85
N ASN A 144 -14.62 4.88 10.12
CA ASN A 144 -14.41 3.92 9.05
C ASN A 144 -14.02 4.69 7.79
N VAL A 145 -12.72 4.98 7.63
CA VAL A 145 -12.21 5.84 6.57
C VAL A 145 -12.63 5.36 5.17
N PRO A 146 -12.53 4.05 4.80
CA PRO A 146 -13.03 3.55 3.52
C PRO A 146 -14.49 3.87 3.25
N ARG A 147 -15.36 3.57 4.21
CA ARG A 147 -16.81 3.73 4.08
C ARG A 147 -17.22 5.18 3.91
N GLU A 148 -16.68 6.04 4.76
CA GLU A 148 -17.01 7.47 4.73
C GLU A 148 -16.51 8.16 3.45
N LEU A 149 -15.32 7.78 2.95
CA LEU A 149 -14.84 8.27 1.65
C LEU A 149 -15.70 7.76 0.50
N ALA A 150 -16.04 6.47 0.51
CA ALA A 150 -16.90 5.87 -0.52
C ALA A 150 -18.26 6.56 -0.59
N ALA A 151 -18.89 6.81 0.57
CA ALA A 151 -20.16 7.53 0.66
C ALA A 151 -20.07 8.96 0.12
N ALA A 152 -19.02 9.72 0.50
CA ALA A 152 -18.83 11.09 0.05
C ALA A 152 -18.56 11.21 -1.46
N LEU A 153 -17.96 10.18 -2.07
CA LEU A 153 -17.57 10.17 -3.49
C LEU A 153 -18.59 9.46 -4.40
N GLY A 154 -19.58 8.78 -3.83
CA GLY A 154 -20.53 7.93 -4.56
C GLY A 154 -19.83 6.74 -5.23
N MET A 155 -18.85 6.12 -4.56
CA MET A 155 -18.06 5.01 -5.07
C MET A 155 -18.31 3.72 -4.29
N GLY A 156 -18.13 2.57 -4.95
CA GLY A 156 -17.91 1.31 -4.25
C GLY A 156 -16.50 1.19 -3.72
N TYR A 157 -16.29 0.31 -2.73
CA TYR A 157 -14.94 0.08 -2.22
C TYR A 157 -14.69 -1.38 -1.84
N VAL A 158 -13.40 -1.74 -1.86
CA VAL A 158 -12.86 -2.98 -1.29
C VAL A 158 -11.68 -2.62 -0.40
N PHE A 159 -11.81 -2.87 0.90
CA PHE A 159 -10.75 -2.72 1.89
C PHE A 159 -10.15 -4.08 2.23
N ALA A 160 -8.82 -4.18 2.19
CA ALA A 160 -8.07 -5.34 2.68
C ALA A 160 -7.38 -5.01 3.98
N ASN A 161 -7.81 -5.64 5.08
CA ASN A 161 -7.11 -5.51 6.35
C ASN A 161 -5.78 -6.25 6.32
N TYR A 162 -4.74 -5.70 6.94
CA TYR A 162 -3.46 -6.37 7.06
C TYR A 162 -2.81 -6.27 8.44
N HIS A 163 -3.23 -5.31 9.27
CA HIS A 163 -2.78 -5.23 10.66
C HIS A 163 -3.97 -5.04 11.62
N ILE A 164 -3.85 -5.66 12.80
CA ILE A 164 -4.57 -5.27 14.00
C ILE A 164 -3.58 -4.51 14.88
N VAL A 165 -3.90 -3.27 15.20
CA VAL A 165 -3.04 -2.36 15.94
C VAL A 165 -3.34 -2.47 17.42
N LEU A 166 -2.37 -2.92 18.22
CA LEU A 166 -2.52 -3.12 19.67
C LEU A 166 -2.23 -1.85 20.49
N ALA A 167 -1.59 -0.85 19.87
CA ALA A 167 -1.25 0.41 20.49
C ALA A 167 -2.19 1.53 20.03
N GLU A 168 -2.22 2.64 20.73
CA GLU A 168 -2.98 3.84 20.34
C GLU A 168 -2.41 4.48 19.05
N GLY A 169 -1.16 4.18 18.71
CA GLY A 169 -0.42 4.71 17.57
C GLY A 169 1.08 4.69 17.81
N ASP A 170 1.84 5.44 17.01
CA ASP A 170 3.26 5.68 17.23
C ASP A 170 3.50 6.70 18.37
N ARG A 171 4.78 7.06 18.65
CA ARG A 171 5.10 7.99 19.75
C ARG A 171 4.45 9.36 19.61
N GLY A 172 4.27 9.85 18.38
CA GLY A 172 3.65 11.14 18.10
C GLY A 172 2.12 11.12 18.21
N GLU A 173 1.54 9.91 18.26
CA GLU A 173 0.09 9.69 18.27
C GLU A 173 -0.45 9.22 19.63
N ARG A 174 0.46 8.92 20.57
CA ARG A 174 0.09 8.48 21.92
C ARG A 174 -0.43 9.65 22.77
N GLY A 175 -1.37 9.34 23.64
CA GLY A 175 -1.83 10.31 24.63
C GLY A 175 -3.02 11.15 24.18
N HIS A 176 -3.61 10.87 23.02
CA HIS A 176 -4.88 11.52 22.63
C HIS A 176 -6.09 11.03 23.45
N GLY A 177 -5.89 9.99 24.29
CA GLY A 177 -6.92 9.48 25.20
C GLY A 177 -8.12 8.81 24.55
N VAL A 178 -8.10 8.63 23.23
CA VAL A 178 -9.18 7.99 22.49
C VAL A 178 -8.81 6.53 22.21
N PRO A 179 -9.47 5.55 22.85
CA PRO A 179 -9.20 4.14 22.61
C PRO A 179 -9.63 3.73 21.20
N ASN A 180 -8.95 2.73 20.65
CA ASN A 180 -9.33 2.13 19.37
C ASN A 180 -10.62 1.33 19.55
N THR A 181 -11.57 1.41 18.60
CA THR A 181 -12.81 0.62 18.59
C THR A 181 -12.68 -0.68 17.80
N LYS A 182 -12.09 -0.64 16.61
CA LYS A 182 -11.84 -1.83 15.77
C LYS A 182 -10.35 -2.11 15.55
N ALA A 183 -9.49 -1.10 15.66
CA ALA A 183 -8.03 -1.22 15.57
C ALA A 183 -7.52 -1.84 14.26
N LEU A 184 -8.23 -1.64 13.14
CA LEU A 184 -7.87 -2.19 11.84
C LEU A 184 -7.07 -1.17 11.02
N HIS A 185 -6.07 -1.69 10.29
CA HIS A 185 -5.21 -0.89 9.43
C HIS A 185 -4.92 -1.65 8.13
N GLY A 186 -5.19 -1.03 6.99
CA GLY A 186 -5.16 -1.71 5.71
C GLY A 186 -4.93 -0.81 4.51
N CYS A 187 -5.40 -1.27 3.36
CA CYS A 187 -5.46 -0.52 2.12
C CYS A 187 -6.83 -0.69 1.47
N VAL A 188 -7.24 0.28 0.64
CA VAL A 188 -8.56 0.30 0.02
C VAL A 188 -8.48 0.73 -1.45
N LEU A 189 -9.19 0.02 -2.32
CA LEU A 189 -9.57 0.48 -3.64
C LEU A 189 -10.98 1.06 -3.55
N LEU A 190 -11.15 2.35 -3.93
CA LEU A 190 -12.46 2.91 -4.21
C LEU A 190 -12.62 3.00 -5.74
N THR A 191 -13.81 2.71 -6.25
CA THR A 191 -14.06 2.64 -7.69
C THR A 191 -15.50 3.02 -8.03
N ARG A 192 -15.67 3.66 -9.18
CA ARG A 192 -16.99 3.91 -9.79
C ARG A 192 -17.49 2.74 -10.64
N PHE A 193 -16.59 1.81 -10.94
CA PHE A 193 -16.85 0.69 -11.82
C PHE A 193 -17.15 -0.58 -11.03
N PRO A 194 -17.95 -1.51 -11.57
CA PRO A 194 -18.22 -2.79 -10.95
C PRO A 194 -16.93 -3.58 -10.69
N VAL A 195 -16.81 -4.15 -9.51
CA VAL A 195 -15.74 -5.07 -9.15
C VAL A 195 -16.20 -6.49 -9.44
N LEU A 196 -15.49 -7.18 -10.33
CA LEU A 196 -15.82 -8.54 -10.74
C LEU A 196 -15.30 -9.58 -9.74
N ARG A 197 -14.15 -9.32 -9.16
CA ARG A 197 -13.52 -10.15 -8.11
C ARG A 197 -12.39 -9.40 -7.41
N PHE A 198 -12.05 -9.87 -6.22
CA PHE A 198 -10.88 -9.40 -5.49
C PHE A 198 -10.22 -10.50 -4.66
N GLU A 199 -8.97 -10.30 -4.33
CA GLU A 199 -8.19 -11.13 -3.41
C GLU A 199 -7.02 -10.30 -2.83
N ALA A 200 -6.28 -10.88 -1.89
CA ALA A 200 -5.07 -10.23 -1.41
C ALA A 200 -3.89 -11.19 -1.27
N VAL A 201 -2.71 -10.68 -1.56
CA VAL A 201 -1.43 -11.38 -1.45
C VAL A 201 -0.73 -10.90 -0.19
N GLU A 202 -0.45 -11.80 0.75
CA GLU A 202 0.32 -11.46 1.94
C GLU A 202 1.77 -11.13 1.58
N LEU A 203 2.24 -9.98 2.05
CA LEU A 203 3.58 -9.46 1.87
C LEU A 203 4.34 -9.60 3.20
N ARG A 204 5.01 -10.73 3.40
CA ARG A 204 5.74 -10.98 4.64
C ARG A 204 6.71 -9.85 4.94
N GLU A 205 6.50 -9.18 6.07
CA GLU A 205 7.37 -8.16 6.59
C GLU A 205 8.57 -8.79 7.32
N ARG A 206 9.74 -8.18 7.18
CA ARG A 206 10.96 -8.71 7.80
C ARG A 206 11.05 -8.37 9.28
N LYS A 207 10.62 -7.15 9.65
CA LYS A 207 10.62 -6.69 11.04
C LYS A 207 9.33 -7.14 11.72
N ASP A 208 9.45 -7.86 12.83
CA ASP A 208 8.28 -8.21 13.65
C ASP A 208 7.69 -6.96 14.30
N LYS A 209 6.52 -6.55 13.84
CA LYS A 209 5.78 -5.36 14.30
C LYS A 209 5.22 -5.52 15.72
N PHE A 210 5.18 -6.72 16.25
CA PHE A 210 4.80 -6.96 17.65
C PHE A 210 5.74 -6.30 18.64
N HIS A 211 7.00 -6.06 18.24
CA HIS A 211 8.02 -5.36 19.02
C HIS A 211 8.27 -3.91 18.55
N ALA A 212 7.50 -3.43 17.59
CA ALA A 212 7.63 -2.05 17.10
C ALA A 212 7.08 -1.03 18.12
N THR A 213 7.43 0.23 17.92
CA THR A 213 6.90 1.37 18.69
C THR A 213 5.37 1.40 18.59
N GLU A 214 4.85 1.27 17.40
CA GLU A 214 3.44 0.97 17.16
C GLU A 214 3.28 -0.54 17.05
N LYS A 215 2.84 -1.14 18.14
CA LYS A 215 2.67 -2.58 18.24
C LYS A 215 1.52 -3.07 17.39
N ARG A 216 1.79 -4.01 16.47
CA ARG A 216 0.79 -4.55 15.52
C ARG A 216 0.93 -6.06 15.38
N MET A 217 -0.15 -6.68 14.97
CA MET A 217 -0.20 -8.08 14.52
C MET A 217 -0.54 -8.11 13.03
N GLY A 218 -0.06 -9.13 12.34
CA GLY A 218 -0.28 -9.31 10.90
C GLY A 218 0.92 -8.91 10.04
N ASN A 219 0.74 -8.99 8.74
CA ASN A 219 1.68 -8.60 7.70
C ASN A 219 0.95 -7.76 6.65
N LYS A 220 1.65 -6.85 5.98
CA LYS A 220 1.09 -6.11 4.84
C LYS A 220 0.51 -7.07 3.80
N ARG A 221 -0.50 -6.62 3.09
CA ARG A 221 -1.13 -7.35 1.99
C ARG A 221 -1.25 -6.43 0.78
N ALA A 222 -0.98 -6.93 -0.41
CA ALA A 222 -1.35 -6.26 -1.64
C ALA A 222 -2.79 -6.67 -1.98
N LEU A 223 -3.64 -5.69 -2.27
CA LEU A 223 -5.01 -5.92 -2.73
C LEU A 223 -5.02 -6.04 -4.25
N LEU A 224 -5.61 -7.12 -4.76
CA LEU A 224 -5.86 -7.33 -6.18
C LEU A 224 -7.36 -7.24 -6.43
N CYS A 225 -7.74 -6.46 -7.44
CA CYS A 225 -9.13 -6.33 -7.88
C CYS A 225 -9.21 -6.42 -9.40
N GLU A 226 -10.27 -6.98 -9.92
CA GLU A 226 -10.65 -6.88 -11.32
C GLU A 226 -11.89 -6.00 -11.42
N VAL A 227 -11.80 -4.89 -12.15
CA VAL A 227 -12.90 -3.94 -12.35
C VAL A 227 -13.33 -3.95 -13.80
N LEU A 228 -14.63 -3.76 -14.05
CA LEU A 228 -15.20 -3.70 -15.39
C LEU A 228 -15.24 -2.26 -15.89
N LEU A 229 -14.28 -1.89 -16.73
CA LEU A 229 -14.29 -0.61 -17.44
C LEU A 229 -15.21 -0.67 -18.68
N PRO A 230 -15.58 0.49 -19.30
CA PRO A 230 -16.40 0.53 -20.50
C PRO A 230 -15.87 -0.31 -21.67
N ASP A 231 -14.56 -0.41 -21.79
CA ASP A 231 -13.86 -1.13 -22.86
C ASP A 231 -13.34 -2.51 -22.41
N GLY A 232 -13.80 -3.02 -21.26
CA GLY A 232 -13.52 -4.37 -20.75
C GLY A 232 -12.78 -4.40 -19.42
N PRO A 233 -12.43 -5.58 -18.91
CA PRO A 233 -11.86 -5.75 -17.56
C PRO A 233 -10.44 -5.17 -17.43
N LEU A 234 -10.16 -4.60 -16.26
CA LEU A 234 -8.85 -4.14 -15.81
C LEU A 234 -8.46 -4.85 -14.51
N SER A 235 -7.33 -5.51 -14.51
CA SER A 235 -6.75 -6.10 -13.29
C SER A 235 -5.88 -5.06 -12.58
N ILE A 236 -6.20 -4.77 -11.32
CA ILE A 236 -5.53 -3.76 -10.50
C ILE A 236 -4.80 -4.44 -9.34
N ALA A 237 -3.58 -4.00 -9.05
CA ALA A 237 -2.85 -4.32 -7.83
C ALA A 237 -2.54 -3.05 -7.05
N LEU A 238 -3.10 -2.92 -5.85
CA LEU A 238 -2.76 -1.89 -4.88
C LEU A 238 -1.69 -2.43 -3.94
N VAL A 239 -0.54 -1.77 -3.90
CA VAL A 239 0.67 -2.26 -3.23
C VAL A 239 1.18 -1.26 -2.21
N HIS A 240 1.57 -1.77 -1.03
CA HIS A 240 2.37 -1.03 -0.05
C HIS A 240 3.49 -1.94 0.45
N LEU A 241 4.71 -1.79 -0.11
CA LEU A 241 5.84 -2.66 0.20
C LEU A 241 6.44 -2.35 1.59
N ASP A 242 7.27 -3.26 2.09
CA ASP A 242 7.89 -3.14 3.41
C ASP A 242 8.96 -2.02 3.44
N PRO A 243 8.77 -0.93 4.21
CA PRO A 243 9.75 0.15 4.34
C PRO A 243 11.01 -0.24 5.10
N PHE A 244 10.95 -1.27 5.96
CA PHE A 244 12.05 -1.67 6.86
C PHE A 244 12.99 -2.71 6.25
N THR A 245 13.08 -2.77 4.92
CA THR A 245 13.89 -3.75 4.19
C THR A 245 14.64 -3.13 3.04
N GLY A 246 15.60 -3.88 2.49
CA GLY A 246 16.34 -3.46 1.30
C GLY A 246 15.66 -3.87 -0.02
N PRO A 247 16.21 -3.39 -1.16
CA PRO A 247 15.63 -3.58 -2.50
C PRO A 247 15.42 -5.04 -2.91
N ARG A 248 16.25 -5.96 -2.41
CA ARG A 248 16.09 -7.41 -2.70
C ARG A 248 14.80 -7.98 -2.13
N HIS A 249 14.44 -7.57 -0.92
CA HIS A 249 13.23 -8.06 -0.26
C HIS A 249 11.99 -7.44 -0.90
N ARG A 250 11.98 -6.11 -1.13
CA ARG A 250 10.89 -5.44 -1.87
C ARG A 250 10.68 -6.04 -3.27
N ALA A 251 11.76 -6.32 -3.99
CA ALA A 251 11.66 -7.02 -5.29
C ALA A 251 11.08 -8.43 -5.17
N LYS A 252 11.33 -9.16 -4.06
CA LYS A 252 10.70 -10.46 -3.80
C LYS A 252 9.20 -10.31 -3.56
N GLN A 253 8.79 -9.36 -2.70
CA GLN A 253 7.38 -9.04 -2.47
C GLN A 253 6.69 -8.67 -3.79
N LEU A 254 7.28 -7.78 -4.57
CA LEU A 254 6.72 -7.31 -5.83
C LEU A 254 6.57 -8.43 -6.87
N ARG A 255 7.57 -9.32 -7.02
CA ARG A 255 7.45 -10.50 -7.91
C ARG A 255 6.28 -11.42 -7.51
N GLN A 256 6.05 -11.59 -6.21
CA GLN A 256 4.91 -12.37 -5.71
C GLN A 256 3.58 -11.73 -6.13
N VAL A 257 3.44 -10.40 -5.99
CA VAL A 257 2.26 -9.65 -6.42
C VAL A 257 2.06 -9.78 -7.93
N ILE A 258 3.10 -9.52 -8.73
CA ILE A 258 3.02 -9.56 -10.19
C ILE A 258 2.65 -10.96 -10.69
N LYS A 259 3.25 -12.02 -10.10
CA LYS A 259 2.87 -13.40 -10.43
C LYS A 259 1.38 -13.64 -10.22
N ARG A 260 0.83 -13.14 -9.12
CA ARG A 260 -0.58 -13.31 -8.81
C ARG A 260 -1.48 -12.43 -9.68
N LEU A 261 -1.09 -11.18 -9.92
CA LEU A 261 -1.81 -10.26 -10.82
C LEU A 261 -1.93 -10.84 -12.24
N ARG A 262 -0.86 -11.46 -12.75
CA ARG A 262 -0.90 -12.18 -14.03
C ARG A 262 -1.85 -13.38 -14.01
N ALA A 263 -1.88 -14.12 -12.91
CA ALA A 263 -2.80 -15.25 -12.72
C ALA A 263 -4.27 -14.80 -12.62
N PHE A 264 -4.52 -13.52 -12.35
CA PHE A 264 -5.83 -12.89 -12.46
C PHE A 264 -6.34 -12.84 -13.92
N GLY A 265 -5.45 -12.99 -14.92
CA GLY A 265 -5.81 -13.32 -16.30
C GLY A 265 -6.12 -12.14 -17.21
N GLY A 266 -5.98 -10.89 -16.76
CA GLY A 266 -6.24 -9.72 -17.58
C GLY A 266 -5.10 -9.39 -18.56
N ALA A 267 -5.42 -9.07 -19.82
CA ALA A 267 -4.48 -8.48 -20.76
C ALA A 267 -4.08 -7.05 -20.34
N ARG A 268 -4.93 -6.39 -19.57
CA ARG A 268 -4.72 -5.03 -19.05
C ARG A 268 -4.49 -5.08 -17.55
N MET A 269 -3.35 -4.54 -17.13
CA MET A 269 -2.92 -4.54 -15.74
C MET A 269 -2.48 -3.14 -15.32
N LEU A 270 -2.91 -2.70 -14.13
CA LEU A 270 -2.43 -1.51 -13.45
C LEU A 270 -1.93 -1.90 -12.05
N LEU A 271 -0.72 -1.54 -11.73
CA LEU A 271 -0.17 -1.62 -10.38
C LEU A 271 0.04 -0.20 -9.88
N GLY A 272 -0.41 0.11 -8.67
CA GLY A 272 -0.23 1.43 -8.06
C GLY A 272 -0.06 1.36 -6.55
N GLY A 273 0.56 2.40 -5.99
CA GLY A 273 0.74 2.57 -4.55
C GLY A 273 2.18 2.82 -4.11
N ASP A 274 2.42 2.66 -2.82
CA ASP A 274 3.69 2.95 -2.17
C ASP A 274 4.64 1.76 -2.27
N LEU A 275 5.62 1.85 -3.17
CA LEU A 275 6.66 0.83 -3.32
C LEU A 275 7.82 1.00 -2.32
N ASN A 276 7.78 2.04 -1.49
CA ASN A 276 8.82 2.35 -0.50
C ASN A 276 10.24 2.33 -1.08
N THR A 277 10.38 2.76 -2.35
CA THR A 277 11.68 2.92 -3.02
C THR A 277 12.48 4.02 -2.34
N ASN A 278 13.80 3.88 -2.23
CA ASN A 278 14.71 4.78 -1.50
C ASN A 278 14.55 4.79 0.03
N THR A 279 13.83 3.86 0.60
CA THR A 279 13.80 3.73 2.05
C THR A 279 15.17 3.29 2.55
N TYR A 280 15.65 3.96 3.57
CA TYR A 280 16.85 3.56 4.30
C TYR A 280 16.57 2.25 5.04
N ASP A 281 17.64 1.51 5.38
CA ASP A 281 17.49 0.42 6.33
C ASP A 281 17.16 1.01 7.72
N LEU A 282 15.88 1.20 7.98
CA LEU A 282 15.37 1.66 9.27
C LEU A 282 15.33 0.55 10.32
N GLY A 283 15.92 -0.61 10.01
CA GLY A 283 15.98 -1.74 10.95
C GLY A 283 16.76 -1.44 12.23
N SER A 284 17.76 -0.52 12.15
CA SER A 284 18.50 -0.02 13.30
C SER A 284 19.04 1.39 13.05
N GLY A 285 19.22 2.19 14.11
CA GLY A 285 19.82 3.53 13.99
C GLY A 285 21.24 3.48 13.42
N GLN A 286 22.02 2.47 13.77
CA GLN A 286 23.37 2.25 13.22
C GLN A 286 23.31 1.94 11.72
N GLY A 287 22.38 1.07 11.28
CA GLY A 287 22.17 0.75 9.87
C GLY A 287 21.78 1.98 9.05
N LEU A 288 20.93 2.86 9.59
CA LEU A 288 20.56 4.13 8.97
C LEU A 288 21.78 5.04 8.76
N VAL A 289 22.60 5.25 9.81
CA VAL A 289 23.78 6.11 9.75
C VAL A 289 24.80 5.56 8.75
N VAL A 290 25.10 4.27 8.80
CA VAL A 290 26.03 3.62 7.87
C VAL A 290 25.52 3.71 6.42
N ASN A 291 24.23 3.52 6.18
CA ASN A 291 23.64 3.63 4.85
C ASN A 291 23.70 5.06 4.30
N LEU A 292 23.37 6.06 5.12
CA LEU A 292 23.50 7.47 4.77
C LEU A 292 24.96 7.84 4.47
N PHE A 293 25.88 7.46 5.35
CA PHE A 293 27.31 7.71 5.16
C PHE A 293 27.83 7.09 3.86
N TYR A 294 27.50 5.82 3.59
CA TYR A 294 27.87 5.14 2.35
C TYR A 294 27.33 5.89 1.11
N LYS A 295 26.07 6.33 1.15
CA LYS A 295 25.46 7.07 0.02
C LYS A 295 26.17 8.41 -0.19
N PHE A 296 26.44 9.18 0.88
CA PHE A 296 27.13 10.47 0.77
C PHE A 296 28.57 10.32 0.31
N MET A 297 29.29 9.30 0.80
CA MET A 297 30.66 9.03 0.35
C MET A 297 30.72 8.55 -1.09
N ARG A 298 29.74 7.77 -1.53
CA ARG A 298 29.74 7.17 -2.87
C ARG A 298 29.24 8.11 -3.95
N PHE A 299 28.25 8.95 -3.65
CA PHE A 299 27.51 9.76 -4.63
C PHE A 299 27.60 11.28 -4.35
N GLY A 300 28.13 11.69 -3.22
CA GLY A 300 28.02 13.05 -2.74
C GLY A 300 26.60 13.40 -2.29
N PHE A 301 26.43 14.61 -1.78
CA PHE A 301 25.13 15.08 -1.29
C PHE A 301 24.11 15.23 -2.44
N ASN A 302 24.48 15.98 -3.49
CA ASN A 302 23.60 16.24 -4.63
C ASN A 302 23.28 14.95 -5.41
N GLY A 303 24.28 14.10 -5.66
CA GLY A 303 24.05 12.81 -6.31
C GLY A 303 23.16 11.88 -5.50
N THR A 304 23.20 11.98 -4.16
CA THR A 304 22.26 11.22 -3.30
C THR A 304 20.81 11.68 -3.49
N ILE A 305 20.58 13.01 -3.57
CA ILE A 305 19.25 13.59 -3.83
C ILE A 305 18.75 13.18 -5.23
N GLU A 306 19.60 13.28 -6.25
CA GLU A 306 19.25 12.82 -7.61
C GLU A 306 18.85 11.35 -7.63
N HIS A 307 19.54 10.50 -6.87
CA HIS A 307 19.20 9.08 -6.78
C HIS A 307 17.88 8.82 -6.08
N TYR A 308 17.43 9.71 -5.18
CA TYR A 308 16.10 9.62 -4.58
C TYR A 308 14.98 9.92 -5.56
N MET A 309 15.26 10.76 -6.56
CA MET A 309 14.32 11.06 -7.64
C MET A 309 14.34 10.02 -8.76
N LYS A 310 15.44 9.27 -8.90
CA LYS A 310 15.65 8.25 -9.95
C LYS A 310 16.04 6.89 -9.34
N PRO A 311 15.24 6.33 -8.40
CA PRO A 311 15.59 5.10 -7.70
C PRO A 311 15.67 3.89 -8.63
N GLU A 312 14.94 3.91 -9.74
CA GLU A 312 14.92 2.85 -10.75
C GLU A 312 16.28 2.65 -11.45
N GLN A 313 17.11 3.70 -11.47
CA GLN A 313 18.41 3.66 -12.16
C GLN A 313 19.52 3.12 -11.27
N VAL A 314 19.49 3.33 -9.96
CA VAL A 314 20.62 3.03 -9.07
C VAL A 314 20.22 2.19 -7.86
N VAL A 315 19.48 2.74 -6.91
CA VAL A 315 19.30 2.13 -5.58
C VAL A 315 18.32 0.96 -5.63
N GLU A 316 17.22 1.12 -6.35
CA GLU A 316 16.11 0.17 -6.40
C GLU A 316 16.02 -0.62 -7.72
N ARG A 317 17.09 -0.68 -8.51
CA ARG A 317 17.11 -1.39 -9.81
C ARG A 317 16.48 -2.77 -9.76
N LYS A 318 16.57 -3.49 -8.64
CA LYS A 318 16.00 -4.84 -8.49
C LYS A 318 14.46 -4.82 -8.41
N VAL A 319 13.88 -3.78 -7.82
CA VAL A 319 12.43 -3.57 -7.76
C VAL A 319 11.91 -3.31 -9.17
N PHE A 320 12.54 -2.39 -9.89
CA PHE A 320 12.13 -2.05 -11.26
C PHE A 320 12.44 -3.14 -12.27
N ALA A 321 13.50 -3.93 -12.06
CA ALA A 321 13.73 -5.15 -12.84
C ALA A 321 12.61 -6.18 -12.66
N ALA A 322 12.01 -6.28 -11.45
CA ALA A 322 10.87 -7.15 -11.22
C ALA A 322 9.62 -6.69 -12.01
N LEU A 323 9.37 -5.35 -12.09
CA LEU A 323 8.30 -4.79 -12.93
C LEU A 323 8.53 -5.15 -14.42
N ARG A 324 9.72 -4.86 -14.97
CA ARG A 324 10.05 -5.15 -16.38
C ARG A 324 9.89 -6.63 -16.72
N VAL A 325 10.49 -7.52 -15.91
CA VAL A 325 10.34 -8.98 -16.10
C VAL A 325 8.87 -9.40 -15.99
N GLY A 326 8.12 -8.68 -15.15
CA GLY A 326 6.69 -8.79 -15.02
C GLY A 326 5.90 -8.23 -16.21
N GLY A 327 6.51 -7.61 -17.20
CA GLY A 327 5.83 -6.99 -18.34
C GLY A 327 5.11 -5.69 -17.99
N LEU A 328 5.43 -5.06 -16.85
CA LEU A 328 4.84 -3.80 -16.43
C LEU A 328 5.80 -2.64 -16.73
N ALA A 329 5.33 -1.65 -17.47
CA ALA A 329 6.05 -0.42 -17.79
C ALA A 329 5.75 0.66 -16.77
N ILE A 330 6.73 1.52 -16.46
CA ILE A 330 6.57 2.74 -15.63
C ILE A 330 6.54 4.01 -16.48
N ALA A 331 7.07 3.95 -17.71
CA ALA A 331 7.08 5.06 -18.64
C ALA A 331 5.66 5.46 -19.04
N GLY A 332 5.37 6.75 -19.04
CA GLY A 332 4.04 7.31 -19.30
C GLY A 332 3.06 7.24 -18.11
N TYR A 333 3.38 6.48 -17.06
CA TYR A 333 2.52 6.34 -15.88
C TYR A 333 2.91 7.29 -14.73
N ASN A 334 4.09 7.88 -14.76
CA ASN A 334 4.62 8.67 -13.65
C ASN A 334 5.19 10.01 -14.12
N ASP A 335 4.96 11.06 -13.34
CA ASP A 335 5.62 12.35 -13.49
C ASP A 335 7.01 12.28 -12.82
N PHE A 336 8.07 12.17 -13.62
CA PHE A 336 9.44 12.03 -13.14
C PHE A 336 10.07 13.37 -12.65
N ALA A 337 9.40 14.49 -12.81
CA ALA A 337 9.92 15.78 -12.40
C ALA A 337 9.72 16.08 -10.91
N ARG A 338 8.70 15.45 -10.28
CA ARG A 338 8.27 15.78 -8.92
C ARG A 338 8.43 14.60 -7.95
N GLY A 339 8.75 14.90 -6.68
CA GLY A 339 8.78 13.91 -5.60
C GLY A 339 7.38 13.52 -5.13
N THR A 340 7.23 12.29 -4.69
CA THR A 340 5.96 11.82 -4.11
C THR A 340 5.94 11.94 -2.59
N ILE A 341 7.09 12.15 -1.96
CA ILE A 341 7.25 12.52 -0.55
C ILE A 341 8.36 13.55 -0.44
N TYR A 342 8.24 14.45 0.54
CA TYR A 342 9.26 15.44 0.86
C TYR A 342 9.66 15.35 2.31
N TYR A 343 10.92 15.13 2.59
CA TYR A 343 11.47 15.32 3.93
C TYR A 343 11.79 16.80 4.13
N ASP A 344 10.97 17.45 4.92
CA ASP A 344 11.15 18.85 5.31
C ASP A 344 11.97 18.90 6.59
N VAL A 345 13.22 19.40 6.49
CA VAL A 345 14.13 19.49 7.64
C VAL A 345 13.70 20.53 8.67
N TYR A 346 12.84 21.48 8.28
CA TYR A 346 12.28 22.47 9.19
C TYR A 346 11.04 21.97 9.93
N ALA A 347 10.47 20.82 9.52
CA ALA A 347 9.31 20.26 10.19
C ALA A 347 9.69 19.71 11.58
N PRO A 348 9.03 20.15 12.67
CA PRO A 348 9.32 19.64 14.02
C PRO A 348 9.16 18.13 14.14
N GLU A 349 8.25 17.55 13.34
CA GLU A 349 8.01 16.10 13.28
C GLU A 349 9.21 15.34 12.72
N MET A 350 9.95 15.92 11.78
CA MET A 350 11.16 15.33 11.24
C MET A 350 12.25 15.24 12.30
N ALA A 351 12.49 16.32 13.04
CA ALA A 351 13.43 16.32 14.16
C ALA A 351 13.08 15.26 15.19
N ARG A 352 11.80 15.07 15.52
CA ARG A 352 11.32 14.01 16.43
C ARG A 352 11.56 12.62 15.86
N LYS A 353 11.26 12.38 14.57
CA LYS A 353 11.54 11.09 13.91
C LYS A 353 13.03 10.74 13.93
N VAL A 354 13.91 11.73 13.73
CA VAL A 354 15.38 11.54 13.75
C VAL A 354 15.87 11.26 15.20
N LEU A 355 15.29 11.95 16.19
CA LEU A 355 15.61 11.73 17.62
C LEU A 355 15.26 10.30 18.10
N ASP A 356 14.33 9.61 17.45
CA ASP A 356 14.05 8.19 17.74
C ASP A 356 15.22 7.27 17.42
N TYR A 357 16.16 7.72 16.58
CA TYR A 357 17.30 6.94 16.09
C TYR A 357 18.67 7.47 16.54
N LEU A 358 18.78 8.75 16.87
CA LEU A 358 20.06 9.41 17.20
C LEU A 358 19.99 10.14 18.54
N PRO A 359 21.11 10.19 19.30
CA PRO A 359 21.23 11.03 20.49
C PRO A 359 21.04 12.53 20.14
N GLN A 360 20.42 13.28 21.05
CA GLN A 360 20.05 14.69 20.84
C GLN A 360 21.19 15.59 20.33
N PRO A 361 22.43 15.54 20.85
CA PRO A 361 23.51 16.39 20.32
C PRO A 361 23.87 16.08 18.87
N VAL A 362 23.86 14.79 18.49
CA VAL A 362 24.14 14.33 17.12
C VAL A 362 23.01 14.75 16.18
N CYS A 363 21.77 14.62 16.65
CA CYS A 363 20.59 15.08 15.91
C CYS A 363 20.65 16.59 15.62
N SER A 364 20.92 17.43 16.63
CA SER A 364 21.00 18.87 16.50
C SER A 364 22.13 19.32 15.57
N TRP A 365 23.27 18.64 15.61
CA TRP A 365 24.36 18.89 14.67
C TRP A 365 23.98 18.51 13.23
N LEU A 366 23.41 17.33 13.05
CA LEU A 366 22.95 16.81 11.75
C LEU A 366 21.91 17.73 11.13
N MET A 367 20.92 18.17 11.91
CA MET A 367 19.86 19.06 11.44
C MET A 367 20.42 20.41 10.94
N ARG A 368 21.31 21.06 11.71
CA ARG A 368 22.00 22.31 11.28
C ARG A 368 22.86 22.11 10.03
N TRP A 369 23.51 20.95 9.90
CA TRP A 369 24.28 20.62 8.71
C TRP A 369 23.37 20.43 7.49
N LEU A 370 22.23 19.71 7.66
CA LEU A 370 21.23 19.51 6.61
C LEU A 370 20.57 20.84 6.18
N GLU A 371 20.19 21.69 7.11
CA GLU A 371 19.64 23.03 6.83
C GLU A 371 20.53 23.82 5.86
N ARG A 372 21.84 23.89 6.15
CA ARG A 372 22.81 24.59 5.30
C ARG A 372 22.94 23.95 3.91
N ARG A 373 22.90 22.63 3.85
CA ARG A 373 23.07 21.89 2.59
C ARG A 373 21.82 21.87 1.74
N LEU A 374 20.65 21.91 2.37
CA LEU A 374 19.36 21.88 1.68
C LEU A 374 18.78 23.28 1.40
N ALA A 375 19.48 24.34 1.76
CA ALA A 375 19.07 25.71 1.43
C ALA A 375 18.70 25.89 -0.07
N PRO A 376 19.43 25.31 -1.05
CA PRO A 376 19.05 25.38 -2.46
C PRO A 376 17.71 24.70 -2.82
N TRP A 377 17.18 23.84 -1.94
CA TRP A 377 15.90 23.11 -2.10
C TRP A 377 14.88 23.52 -1.04
N ASP A 378 14.99 24.72 -0.46
CA ASP A 378 14.10 25.19 0.61
C ASP A 378 14.01 24.23 1.81
N GLY A 379 15.11 23.56 2.15
CA GLY A 379 15.15 22.58 3.22
C GLY A 379 14.36 21.30 2.97
N ARG A 380 13.92 21.04 1.75
CA ARG A 380 13.06 19.91 1.38
C ARG A 380 13.78 18.92 0.49
N VAL A 381 13.89 17.67 0.94
CA VAL A 381 14.45 16.58 0.14
C VAL A 381 13.34 15.83 -0.57
N PRO A 382 13.25 15.92 -1.91
CA PRO A 382 12.26 15.14 -2.66
C PRO A 382 12.69 13.68 -2.74
N LEU A 383 11.73 12.78 -2.58
CA LEU A 383 11.89 11.35 -2.84
C LEU A 383 10.71 10.85 -3.67
N ARG A 384 10.95 9.78 -4.44
CA ARG A 384 9.90 9.11 -5.16
C ARG A 384 9.73 7.69 -4.62
N VAL A 385 8.63 7.45 -3.95
CA VAL A 385 8.31 6.16 -3.33
C VAL A 385 6.99 5.59 -3.84
N ASP A 386 6.08 6.45 -4.32
CA ASP A 386 4.79 6.06 -4.90
C ASP A 386 4.90 5.97 -6.42
N TRP A 387 4.30 4.93 -6.99
CA TRP A 387 4.47 4.58 -8.39
C TRP A 387 3.21 4.00 -8.98
N PHE A 388 3.02 4.26 -10.28
CA PHE A 388 2.20 3.46 -11.15
C PHE A 388 3.07 2.64 -12.10
N ALA A 389 2.60 1.44 -12.45
CA ALA A 389 3.14 0.62 -13.53
C ALA A 389 2.00 -0.13 -14.21
N GLY A 390 2.07 -0.32 -15.52
CA GLY A 390 0.97 -0.96 -16.24
C GLY A 390 1.39 -1.73 -17.47
N ALA A 391 0.46 -2.55 -17.96
CA ALA A 391 0.57 -3.29 -19.21
C ALA A 391 -0.78 -3.30 -19.93
N GLY A 392 -0.76 -3.27 -21.27
CA GLY A 392 -1.96 -3.30 -22.10
C GLY A 392 -2.84 -2.05 -21.96
N LEU A 393 -2.29 -0.93 -21.47
CA LEU A 393 -2.99 0.33 -21.24
C LEU A 393 -2.31 1.47 -22.01
N ARG A 394 -3.04 2.55 -22.23
CA ARG A 394 -2.55 3.79 -22.87
C ARG A 394 -2.54 4.91 -21.84
N PRO A 395 -1.44 5.06 -21.05
CA PRO A 395 -1.33 6.10 -20.04
C PRO A 395 -1.10 7.46 -20.67
N SER A 396 -1.61 8.49 -20.02
CA SER A 396 -1.41 9.90 -20.38
C SER A 396 -1.51 10.79 -19.14
N ARG A 397 -1.03 12.02 -19.23
CA ARG A 397 -1.08 13.03 -18.17
C ARG A 397 -0.66 12.51 -16.78
N PRO A 398 0.48 11.82 -16.64
CA PRO A 398 0.97 11.49 -15.32
C PRO A 398 1.28 12.76 -14.54
N GLN A 399 0.84 12.85 -13.28
CA GLN A 399 0.99 14.05 -12.46
C GLN A 399 1.19 13.69 -11.01
N VAL A 400 1.96 14.48 -10.29
CA VAL A 400 2.03 14.52 -8.83
C VAL A 400 1.33 15.80 -8.36
N ILE A 401 0.34 15.69 -7.49
CA ILE A 401 -0.29 16.84 -6.83
C ILE A 401 0.51 17.15 -5.58
N GLU A 402 1.31 18.24 -5.66
CA GLU A 402 2.25 18.54 -4.59
C GLU A 402 1.54 19.14 -3.38
N ARG A 403 1.75 18.48 -2.22
CA ARG A 403 1.36 18.96 -0.89
C ARG A 403 -0.09 19.48 -0.82
N PRO A 404 -1.08 18.66 -1.15
CA PRO A 404 -2.45 19.11 -1.02
C PRO A 404 -2.71 19.57 0.40
N THR A 405 -3.23 20.80 0.54
CA THR A 405 -3.47 21.46 1.81
C THR A 405 -4.91 21.87 1.94
N VAL A 406 -5.44 21.75 3.14
CA VAL A 406 -6.73 22.32 3.52
C VAL A 406 -6.49 23.19 4.75
N GLU A 407 -6.97 24.44 4.74
CA GLU A 407 -6.75 25.43 5.82
C GLU A 407 -5.25 25.57 6.18
N GLY A 408 -4.36 25.55 5.17
CA GLY A 408 -2.91 25.69 5.37
C GLY A 408 -2.20 24.47 5.97
N ARG A 409 -2.92 23.36 6.20
CA ARG A 409 -2.35 22.13 6.75
C ARG A 409 -2.22 21.05 5.67
N VAL A 410 -1.05 20.47 5.55
CA VAL A 410 -0.79 19.35 4.63
C VAL A 410 -1.61 18.12 5.06
N ILE A 411 -2.25 17.44 4.13
CA ILE A 411 -3.16 16.32 4.39
C ILE A 411 -2.40 15.04 4.76
N SER A 412 -1.33 14.74 4.02
CA SER A 412 -0.48 13.56 4.21
C SER A 412 0.98 13.93 3.97
N ASP A 413 1.92 13.18 4.52
CA ASP A 413 3.34 13.28 4.21
C ASP A 413 3.66 12.76 2.79
N HIS A 414 2.75 12.03 2.15
CA HIS A 414 2.81 11.65 0.75
C HIS A 414 1.94 12.54 -0.13
N ASN A 415 2.39 12.73 -1.36
CA ASN A 415 1.65 13.41 -2.42
C ASN A 415 0.85 12.40 -3.23
N PRO A 416 -0.41 12.67 -3.59
CA PRO A 416 -1.13 11.83 -4.53
C PRO A 416 -0.48 11.86 -5.90
N ILE A 417 -0.39 10.69 -6.52
CA ILE A 417 -0.01 10.53 -7.92
C ILE A 417 -1.24 10.15 -8.75
N LEU A 418 -1.34 10.69 -9.94
CA LEU A 418 -2.43 10.37 -10.86
C LEU A 418 -1.93 10.00 -12.25
N VAL A 419 -2.73 9.25 -12.97
CA VAL A 419 -2.56 8.92 -14.38
C VAL A 419 -3.92 8.76 -15.05
N ASP A 420 -4.04 9.29 -16.25
CA ASP A 420 -5.20 9.11 -17.13
C ASP A 420 -4.95 7.90 -18.03
N LEU A 421 -5.92 6.98 -18.08
CA LEU A 421 -5.89 5.78 -18.91
C LEU A 421 -6.91 5.94 -20.03
N ALA A 422 -6.45 6.10 -21.27
CA ALA A 422 -7.35 6.24 -22.41
C ALA A 422 -8.06 4.90 -22.69
N LEU A 423 -9.38 4.96 -22.79
CA LEU A 423 -10.21 3.84 -23.21
C LEU A 423 -10.00 3.51 -24.70
N ALA A 424 -10.22 2.28 -25.09
CA ALA A 424 -10.32 1.93 -26.50
C ALA A 424 -11.51 2.66 -27.12
N PRO A 425 -11.43 3.13 -28.38
CA PRO A 425 -12.59 3.67 -29.07
C PRO A 425 -13.73 2.65 -29.01
N SER A 426 -14.93 3.08 -28.63
CA SER A 426 -16.12 2.25 -28.75
C SER A 426 -16.31 1.91 -30.22
N VAL A 427 -16.32 0.63 -30.58
CA VAL A 427 -16.74 0.20 -31.92
C VAL A 427 -18.22 0.60 -32.05
N PRO A 428 -18.57 1.43 -33.04
CA PRO A 428 -19.96 1.82 -33.24
C PRO A 428 -20.86 0.57 -33.32
N LYS A 429 -22.00 0.59 -32.61
CA LYS A 429 -22.94 -0.54 -32.58
C LYS A 429 -23.40 -0.96 -33.99
N ASP A 430 -23.33 -0.06 -34.96
CA ASP A 430 -23.80 -0.27 -36.33
C ASP A 430 -22.90 -1.22 -37.16
N MET A 431 -21.70 -1.53 -36.73
CA MET A 431 -20.82 -2.52 -37.40
C MET A 431 -21.00 -3.96 -36.91
N ARG A 432 -21.90 -4.22 -35.96
CA ARG A 432 -22.19 -5.58 -35.47
C ARG A 432 -23.28 -6.32 -36.22
N SER A 433 -23.94 -5.66 -37.21
CA SER A 433 -24.98 -6.24 -38.02
C SER A 433 -24.61 -6.32 -39.52
N ILE A 434 -23.40 -6.78 -39.81
CA ILE A 434 -23.12 -7.32 -41.14
C ILE A 434 -23.44 -8.79 -41.03
N ASP A 435 -24.63 -9.12 -41.49
CA ASP A 435 -25.14 -10.49 -41.65
C ASP A 435 -24.18 -11.24 -42.60
N PRO A 436 -23.54 -12.38 -42.20
CA PRO A 436 -22.66 -13.10 -43.10
C PRO A 436 -23.38 -13.86 -44.20
N ASP A 437 -24.74 -13.80 -44.30
CA ASP A 437 -25.53 -14.57 -45.26
C ASP A 437 -26.17 -13.73 -46.39
N ALA A 438 -25.68 -12.52 -46.66
CA ALA A 438 -26.09 -11.77 -47.83
C ALA A 438 -25.02 -11.83 -48.94
N GLY A 439 -24.99 -12.96 -49.67
CA GLY A 439 -24.13 -13.17 -50.84
C GLY A 439 -24.42 -14.47 -51.53
#